data_6b47996aac2bb37bd6f924ebc88ba48a
#
_entry.id   6b47996aac2bb37bd6f924ebc88ba48a
#
_cell.length_a   1.000
_cell.length_b   1.000
_cell.length_c   1.000
_cell.angle_alpha   90.00
_cell.angle_beta   90.00
_cell.angle_gamma   90.00
#
_symmetry.space_group_name_H-M   'P 1'
#
loop_
_entity.id
_entity.type
_entity.pdbx_description
1 polymer ?
#
loop_
_entity_poly.entity_id
_entity_poly.type
_entity_poly.pdbx_seq_one_letter_code
_entity_poly.pdbx_strand_id
1 'polypeptide(L)'
;MFESLDFVYVPTEDVDESAARYVEALGAELVWKVRGMGTVVACLRVSGAGPAILLTSHLEGETPILIYRVADYGAAVERLRAAGIAEIRELEIPHGPGASFRAPGGQRFGLYELTRPHAAERFAGRIEEE
;
A
#
# COMPACT_ATOMS: atom_id res chain seq x y z
N MET A 1 -11.12 15.40 -0.61
CA MET A 1 -10.43 14.72 0.49
C MET A 1 -9.25 13.89 0.00
N PHE A 2 -9.45 12.96 -0.92
CA PHE A 2 -8.35 12.15 -1.46
C PHE A 2 -7.65 12.88 -2.60
N GLU A 3 -6.31 12.83 -2.60
CA GLU A 3 -5.50 13.51 -3.62
C GLU A 3 -5.13 12.57 -4.78
N SER A 4 -4.67 11.38 -4.45
CA SER A 4 -4.22 10.43 -5.47
C SER A 4 -4.27 9.00 -4.94
N LEU A 5 -4.50 8.06 -5.85
CA LEU A 5 -4.33 6.64 -5.57
C LEU A 5 -2.86 6.29 -5.77
N ASP A 6 -2.13 6.13 -4.67
CA ASP A 6 -0.69 5.95 -4.74
C ASP A 6 -0.25 4.48 -4.72
N PHE A 7 -0.98 3.64 -3.98
CA PHE A 7 -0.62 2.24 -3.83
C PHE A 7 -1.85 1.35 -3.87
N VAL A 8 -1.67 0.15 -4.39
CA VAL A 8 -2.63 -0.93 -4.24
C VAL A 8 -1.89 -2.06 -3.53
N TYR A 9 -2.28 -2.34 -2.29
CA TYR A 9 -1.74 -3.50 -1.55
C TYR A 9 -2.47 -4.74 -2.02
N VAL A 10 -1.70 -5.73 -2.45
CA VAL A 10 -2.25 -7.00 -2.93
C VAL A 10 -1.71 -8.13 -2.06
N PRO A 11 -2.58 -8.82 -1.33
CA PRO A 11 -2.14 -9.96 -0.51
C PRO A 11 -1.75 -11.13 -1.39
N THR A 12 -0.67 -11.81 -1.01
CA THR A 12 -0.23 -13.03 -1.68
C THR A 12 0.48 -13.92 -0.67
N GLU A 13 0.38 -15.23 -0.84
CA GLU A 13 1.06 -16.17 0.05
C GLU A 13 2.56 -16.19 -0.17
N ASP A 14 2.98 -16.05 -1.44
CA ASP A 14 4.39 -16.09 -1.80
C ASP A 14 4.75 -14.84 -2.61
N VAL A 15 5.32 -13.86 -1.91
CA VAL A 15 5.67 -12.57 -2.53
C VAL A 15 6.74 -12.74 -3.60
N ASP A 16 7.76 -13.57 -3.35
CA ASP A 16 8.85 -13.75 -4.29
C ASP A 16 8.34 -14.36 -5.61
N GLU A 17 7.54 -15.41 -5.52
CA GLU A 17 6.97 -16.04 -6.71
C GLU A 17 6.03 -15.08 -7.45
N SER A 18 5.14 -14.43 -6.72
CA SER A 18 4.19 -13.48 -7.34
C SER A 18 4.92 -12.34 -8.02
N ALA A 19 5.93 -11.76 -7.38
CA ALA A 19 6.69 -10.67 -7.97
C ALA A 19 7.38 -11.12 -9.27
N ALA A 20 7.99 -12.31 -9.27
CA ALA A 20 8.62 -12.85 -10.47
C ALA A 20 7.62 -13.04 -11.60
N ARG A 21 6.42 -13.50 -11.28
CA ARG A 21 5.36 -13.69 -12.28
C ARG A 21 4.83 -12.36 -12.83
N TYR A 22 4.73 -11.34 -11.99
CA TYR A 22 4.36 -9.99 -12.45
C TYR A 22 5.38 -9.46 -13.45
N VAL A 23 6.66 -9.64 -13.16
CA VAL A 23 7.72 -9.18 -14.08
C VAL A 23 7.66 -9.96 -15.39
N GLU A 24 7.56 -11.27 -15.31
CA GLU A 24 7.59 -12.15 -16.49
C GLU A 24 6.33 -12.02 -17.35
N ALA A 25 5.15 -12.09 -16.72
CA ALA A 25 3.89 -12.17 -17.45
C ALA A 25 3.30 -10.81 -17.78
N LEU A 26 3.49 -9.81 -16.92
CA LEU A 26 2.86 -8.50 -17.09
C LEU A 26 3.85 -7.39 -17.47
N GLY A 27 5.12 -7.72 -17.59
CA GLY A 27 6.15 -6.73 -17.93
C GLY A 27 6.39 -5.71 -16.82
N ALA A 28 6.07 -6.06 -15.58
CA ALA A 28 6.23 -5.15 -14.45
C ALA A 28 7.71 -4.91 -14.12
N GLU A 29 7.98 -3.74 -13.55
CA GLU A 29 9.29 -3.42 -13.01
C GLU A 29 9.29 -3.67 -11.50
N LEU A 30 10.24 -4.45 -11.01
CA LEU A 30 10.44 -4.61 -9.57
C LEU A 30 11.25 -3.42 -9.07
N VAL A 31 10.59 -2.51 -8.33
CA VAL A 31 11.22 -1.27 -7.86
C VAL A 31 12.05 -1.52 -6.61
N TRP A 32 11.48 -2.26 -5.65
CA TRP A 32 12.18 -2.69 -4.45
C TRP A 32 11.46 -3.88 -3.82
N LYS A 33 12.20 -4.63 -2.99
CA LYS A 33 11.66 -5.72 -2.20
C LYS A 33 12.41 -5.74 -0.87
N VAL A 34 11.67 -5.70 0.23
CA VAL A 34 12.26 -5.66 1.57
C VAL A 34 11.65 -6.74 2.44
N ARG A 35 12.44 -7.23 3.39
CA ARG A 35 12.03 -8.23 4.37
C ARG A 35 12.22 -7.65 5.76
N GLY A 36 11.33 -7.98 6.65
CA GLY A 36 11.45 -7.56 8.05
C GLY A 36 10.28 -8.05 8.87
N MET A 37 10.53 -8.37 10.14
CA MET A 37 9.51 -8.77 11.10
C MET A 37 8.62 -9.91 10.59
N GLY A 38 9.22 -10.85 9.87
CA GLY A 38 8.50 -12.01 9.36
C GLY A 38 7.65 -11.76 8.13
N THR A 39 7.75 -10.58 7.51
CA THR A 39 7.00 -10.26 6.31
C THR A 39 7.91 -9.88 5.16
N VAL A 40 7.36 -9.95 3.95
CA VAL A 40 8.03 -9.50 2.73
C VAL A 40 7.09 -8.54 2.02
N VAL A 41 7.63 -7.43 1.53
CA VAL A 41 6.87 -6.48 0.70
C VAL A 41 7.66 -6.22 -0.56
N ALA A 42 7.01 -6.38 -1.71
CA ALA A 42 7.60 -6.07 -3.01
C ALA A 42 6.81 -4.96 -3.68
N CYS A 43 7.51 -3.94 -4.15
CA CYS A 43 6.91 -2.82 -4.87
C CYS A 43 7.15 -2.99 -6.36
N LEU A 44 6.07 -2.98 -7.13
CA LEU A 44 6.14 -3.16 -8.57
C LEU A 44 5.40 -2.03 -9.29
N ARG A 45 5.88 -1.69 -10.47
CA ARG A 45 5.17 -0.81 -11.40
C ARG A 45 4.80 -1.60 -12.63
N VAL A 46 3.52 -1.61 -12.95
CA VAL A 46 3.00 -2.30 -14.14
C VAL A 46 3.00 -1.36 -15.34
N SER A 47 2.88 -0.07 -15.08
CA SER A 47 2.89 0.94 -16.13
C SER A 47 3.72 2.14 -15.71
N GLY A 48 4.01 3.04 -16.64
CA GLY A 48 4.78 4.25 -16.36
C GLY A 48 4.06 5.30 -15.54
N ALA A 49 2.76 5.12 -15.30
CA ALA A 49 1.94 6.04 -14.53
C ALA A 49 0.96 5.26 -13.68
N GLY A 50 0.36 5.93 -12.71
CA GLY A 50 -0.62 5.30 -11.83
C GLY A 50 0.02 4.76 -10.54
N PRO A 51 -0.76 4.01 -9.76
CA PRO A 51 -0.30 3.52 -8.47
C PRO A 51 0.75 2.42 -8.60
N ALA A 52 1.59 2.30 -7.57
CA ALA A 52 2.46 1.16 -7.43
C ALA A 52 1.68 -0.02 -6.82
N ILE A 53 2.04 -1.24 -7.20
CA ILE A 53 1.48 -2.45 -6.61
C ILE A 53 2.43 -2.90 -5.50
N LEU A 54 1.87 -3.11 -4.30
CA LEU A 54 2.64 -3.62 -3.17
C LEU A 54 2.16 -5.03 -2.85
N LEU A 55 2.97 -6.02 -3.19
CA LEU A 55 2.68 -7.42 -2.85
C LEU A 55 3.15 -7.67 -1.43
N THR A 56 2.30 -8.25 -0.62
CA THR A 56 2.65 -8.51 0.77
C THR A 56 2.00 -9.78 1.29
N SER A 57 2.71 -10.48 2.17
CA SER A 57 2.23 -11.72 2.76
C SER A 57 1.55 -11.53 4.12
N HIS A 58 1.61 -10.32 4.68
CA HIS A 58 1.06 -10.10 6.02
C HIS A 58 -0.41 -9.62 6.04
N LEU A 59 -0.97 -9.35 4.88
CA LEU A 59 -2.37 -8.93 4.80
C LEU A 59 -3.28 -10.15 4.81
N GLU A 60 -4.32 -10.08 5.62
CA GLU A 60 -5.33 -11.13 5.65
C GLU A 60 -6.31 -10.97 4.49
N GLY A 61 -6.81 -12.10 4.00
CA GLY A 61 -7.81 -12.15 2.94
C GLY A 61 -7.21 -12.05 1.56
N GLU A 62 -8.10 -11.96 0.58
CA GLU A 62 -7.74 -11.94 -0.84
C GLU A 62 -8.02 -10.61 -1.51
N THR A 63 -8.59 -9.66 -0.78
CA THR A 63 -9.05 -8.38 -1.33
C THR A 63 -7.96 -7.34 -1.27
N PRO A 64 -7.65 -6.67 -2.39
CA PRO A 64 -6.69 -5.57 -2.39
C PRO A 64 -7.16 -4.40 -1.53
N ILE A 65 -6.22 -3.59 -1.06
CA ILE A 65 -6.49 -2.35 -0.36
C ILE A 65 -6.05 -1.18 -1.24
N LEU A 66 -6.96 -0.27 -1.53
CA LEU A 66 -6.67 0.93 -2.33
C LEU A 66 -6.20 2.02 -1.39
N ILE A 67 -4.93 2.43 -1.53
CA ILE A 67 -4.31 3.40 -0.62
C ILE A 67 -4.23 4.76 -1.28
N TYR A 68 -4.98 5.73 -0.74
CA TYR A 68 -5.02 7.10 -1.23
C TYR A 68 -4.24 8.04 -0.34
N ARG A 69 -3.62 9.02 -0.96
CA ARG A 69 -2.95 10.09 -0.21
C ARG A 69 -3.97 11.17 0.15
N VAL A 70 -3.81 11.74 1.34
CA VAL A 70 -4.59 12.89 1.82
C VAL A 70 -3.63 13.98 2.29
N ALA A 71 -4.10 15.23 2.25
CA ALA A 71 -3.28 16.36 2.67
C ALA A 71 -3.16 16.46 4.18
N ASP A 72 -4.20 16.08 4.92
CA ASP A 72 -4.27 16.17 6.38
C ASP A 72 -4.91 14.91 6.93
N TYR A 73 -4.11 14.06 7.54
CA TYR A 73 -4.53 12.77 8.08
C TYR A 73 -5.63 12.92 9.13
N GLY A 74 -5.41 13.80 10.11
CA GLY A 74 -6.38 13.98 11.19
C GLY A 74 -7.73 14.45 10.70
N ALA A 75 -7.73 15.44 9.80
CA ALA A 75 -8.96 15.95 9.22
C ALA A 75 -9.68 14.89 8.38
N ALA A 76 -8.94 14.08 7.63
CA ALA A 76 -9.52 13.01 6.82
C ALA A 76 -10.20 11.95 7.69
N VAL A 77 -9.54 11.52 8.78
CA VAL A 77 -10.11 10.54 9.70
C VAL A 77 -11.38 11.08 10.37
N GLU A 78 -11.35 12.34 10.80
CA GLU A 78 -12.54 12.96 11.41
C GLU A 78 -13.70 13.03 10.42
N ARG A 79 -13.40 13.34 9.16
CA ARG A 79 -14.43 13.39 8.12
C ARG A 79 -15.05 12.01 7.88
N LEU A 80 -14.24 10.95 7.89
CA LEU A 80 -14.74 9.59 7.74
C LEU A 80 -15.64 9.21 8.92
N ARG A 81 -15.24 9.54 10.14
CA ARG A 81 -16.04 9.27 11.33
C ARG A 81 -17.37 10.01 11.28
N ALA A 82 -17.34 11.27 10.89
CA ALA A 82 -18.57 12.07 10.77
C ALA A 82 -19.51 11.52 9.71
N ALA A 83 -18.98 10.87 8.68
CA ALA A 83 -19.78 10.24 7.63
C ALA A 83 -20.30 8.85 8.00
N GLY A 84 -19.99 8.36 9.22
CA GLY A 84 -20.47 7.07 9.69
C GLY A 84 -19.60 5.88 9.34
N ILE A 85 -18.38 6.11 8.86
CA ILE A 85 -17.41 5.02 8.63
C ILE A 85 -16.95 4.51 9.99
N ALA A 86 -17.24 3.24 10.25
CA ALA A 86 -16.86 2.57 11.49
C ALA A 86 -15.57 1.78 11.31
N GLU A 87 -14.99 1.32 12.40
CA GLU A 87 -13.83 0.42 12.38
C GLU A 87 -12.65 0.97 11.59
N ILE A 88 -12.33 2.23 11.80
CA ILE A 88 -11.13 2.85 11.22
C ILE A 88 -9.93 2.37 12.02
N ARG A 89 -9.01 1.68 11.35
CA ARG A 89 -7.80 1.13 11.94
C ARG A 89 -6.62 2.04 11.64
N GLU A 90 -6.10 2.71 12.65
CA GLU A 90 -4.93 3.59 12.46
C GLU A 90 -3.64 2.79 12.47
N LEU A 91 -2.71 3.18 11.63
CA LEU A 91 -1.41 2.51 11.50
C LEU A 91 -0.35 3.51 11.04
N GLU A 92 0.90 3.15 11.24
CA GLU A 92 2.05 3.92 10.76
C GLU A 92 2.70 3.16 9.62
N ILE A 93 2.92 3.85 8.52
CA ILE A 93 3.71 3.30 7.43
C ILE A 93 4.97 4.15 7.27
N PRO A 94 6.00 3.68 6.54
CA PRO A 94 7.23 4.47 6.39
C PRO A 94 7.01 5.88 5.88
N HIS A 95 5.98 6.09 5.06
CA HIS A 95 5.67 7.39 4.44
C HIS A 95 4.96 8.37 5.37
N GLY A 96 4.30 7.90 6.42
CA GLY A 96 3.57 8.73 7.37
C GLY A 96 2.44 7.99 8.07
N PRO A 97 1.59 8.73 8.80
CA PRO A 97 0.43 8.13 9.44
C PRO A 97 -0.59 7.68 8.42
N GLY A 98 -1.24 6.57 8.70
CA GLY A 98 -2.25 6.02 7.81
C GLY A 98 -3.38 5.34 8.56
N ALA A 99 -4.40 4.97 7.82
CA ALA A 99 -5.54 4.24 8.36
C ALA A 99 -6.16 3.38 7.27
N SER A 100 -6.78 2.28 7.69
CA SER A 100 -7.54 1.43 6.80
C SER A 100 -8.99 1.34 7.29
N PHE A 101 -9.90 1.14 6.35
CA PHE A 101 -11.33 1.06 6.63
C PHE A 101 -12.03 0.36 5.46
N ARG A 102 -13.31 0.07 5.64
CA ARG A 102 -14.13 -0.43 4.53
C ARG A 102 -15.02 0.67 4.01
N ALA A 103 -14.96 0.89 2.70
CA ALA A 103 -15.83 1.81 2.01
C ALA A 103 -17.25 1.23 1.90
N PRO A 104 -18.25 2.06 1.56
CA PRO A 104 -19.58 1.54 1.26
C PRO A 104 -19.50 0.45 0.19
N GLY A 105 -20.15 -0.68 0.44
CA GLY A 105 -20.07 -1.83 -0.44
C GLY A 105 -19.00 -2.85 -0.05
N GLY A 106 -18.16 -2.53 0.93
CA GLY A 106 -17.22 -3.46 1.53
C GLY A 106 -15.81 -3.46 0.96
N GLN A 107 -15.52 -2.63 -0.04
CA GLN A 107 -14.16 -2.53 -0.60
C GLN A 107 -13.21 -1.96 0.45
N ARG A 108 -12.06 -2.58 0.60
CA ARG A 108 -11.04 -2.12 1.54
C ARG A 108 -10.31 -0.90 0.98
N PHE A 109 -10.26 0.15 1.79
CA PHE A 109 -9.56 1.39 1.45
C PHE A 109 -8.54 1.70 2.54
N GLY A 110 -7.53 2.44 2.16
CA GLY A 110 -6.63 3.06 3.12
C GLY A 110 -6.36 4.50 2.72
N LEU A 111 -5.88 5.26 3.67
CA LEU A 111 -5.41 6.62 3.41
C LEU A 111 -4.14 6.87 4.20
N TYR A 112 -3.33 7.81 3.75
CA TYR A 112 -2.13 8.20 4.45
C TYR A 112 -1.76 9.64 4.12
N GLU A 113 -1.03 10.27 5.04
CA GLU A 113 -0.46 11.59 4.79
C GLU A 113 1.04 11.42 4.56
N LEU A 114 1.55 12.03 3.50
CA LEU A 114 2.97 11.93 3.17
C LEU A 114 3.76 12.93 4.03
N THR A 115 4.16 12.51 5.23
CA THR A 115 4.96 13.33 6.14
C THR A 115 6.45 13.05 6.04
N ARG A 116 6.82 11.91 5.42
CA ARG A 116 8.20 11.49 5.23
C ARG A 116 8.45 11.22 3.75
N PRO A 117 8.57 12.27 2.92
CA PRO A 117 8.64 12.09 1.46
C PRO A 117 9.88 11.33 0.99
N HIS A 118 10.93 11.27 1.80
CA HIS A 118 12.15 10.54 1.44
C HIS A 118 12.14 9.07 1.82
N ALA A 119 11.04 8.59 2.42
CA ALA A 119 10.94 7.18 2.80
C ALA A 119 11.07 6.24 1.61
N ALA A 120 10.46 6.59 0.48
CA ALA A 120 10.55 5.79 -0.73
C ALA A 120 11.96 5.69 -1.27
N GLU A 121 12.79 6.72 -1.07
CA GLU A 121 14.17 6.74 -1.54
C GLU A 121 15.03 5.72 -0.80
N ARG A 122 14.69 5.42 0.45
CA ARG A 122 15.42 4.42 1.24
C ARG A 122 15.24 3.02 0.69
N PHE A 123 14.14 2.78 0.01
CA PHE A 123 13.82 1.45 -0.53
C PHE A 123 14.10 1.33 -2.02
N ALA A 124 14.17 2.47 -2.74
CA ALA A 124 14.35 2.46 -4.19
C ALA A 124 15.60 1.65 -4.59
N GLY A 125 15.40 0.68 -5.45
CA GLY A 125 16.46 -0.20 -5.90
C GLY A 125 16.92 -1.26 -4.91
N ARG A 126 16.37 -1.26 -3.69
CA ARG A 126 16.72 -2.23 -2.66
C ARG A 126 15.93 -3.52 -2.91
N ILE A 127 16.64 -4.60 -3.21
CA ILE A 127 16.02 -5.89 -3.46
C ILE A 127 16.67 -6.90 -2.51
N GLU A 128 15.91 -7.33 -1.49
CA GLU A 128 16.40 -8.27 -0.48
C GLU A 128 15.98 -9.69 -0.83
N GLU A 129 16.96 -10.57 -0.84
CA GLU A 129 16.75 -11.99 -1.07
C GLU A 129 17.23 -12.77 0.14
N GLU A 130 16.73 -13.98 0.31
CA GLU A 130 17.13 -14.86 1.41
C GLU A 130 18.54 -15.38 1.29
#